data_550c136af82898c6bd883310444f2913
#
_entry.id   550c136af82898c6bd883310444f2913
#
_cell.length_a   1.000
_cell.length_b   1.000
_cell.length_c   1.000
_cell.angle_alpha   90.00
_cell.angle_beta   90.00
_cell.angle_gamma   90.00
#
_symmetry.space_group_name_H-M   'P 1'
#
loop_
_entity.id
_entity.type
_entity.pdbx_description
1 polymer ?
#
loop_
_entity_poly.entity_id
_entity_poly.type
_entity_poly.pdbx_seq_one_letter_code
_entity_poly.pdbx_strand_id
1 'polypeptide(L)'
;AVRRASMLAGSTPAIARAALTGGLPALAAFNLTLGVGVRPMLASSSPTVTEALLKAAPDGSPVAVEAKLDGIRLQAHKDGDTVRLFTRSLDDVTGRLPEIVDAVRSLRVTSAILDGEALALDASGRPHAFQDTASSSASKGTRPLALTPWFFDALAIDGRSLIDLPLSGRYSALVAAVPPAFLVERLVTSDAAAADAFARSILAQGHEGVVV
;
A
#
# COMPACT_ATOMS: atom_id res chain seq x y z
N ALA A 1 8.19 -7.28 -19.73
CA ALA A 1 9.37 -7.67 -18.95
C ALA A 1 10.06 -6.46 -18.31
N VAL A 2 10.50 -5.42 -19.05
CA VAL A 2 11.25 -4.26 -18.53
C VAL A 2 10.47 -3.51 -17.43
N ARG A 3 9.18 -3.19 -17.65
CA ARG A 3 8.36 -2.49 -16.64
C ARG A 3 8.26 -3.27 -15.34
N ARG A 4 8.01 -4.59 -15.39
CA ARG A 4 7.95 -5.45 -14.21
C ARG A 4 9.30 -5.49 -13.50
N ALA A 5 10.40 -5.72 -14.22
CA ALA A 5 11.74 -5.70 -13.64
C ALA A 5 12.05 -4.34 -13.00
N SER A 6 11.67 -3.22 -13.66
CA SER A 6 11.86 -1.86 -13.11
C SER A 6 11.09 -1.61 -11.81
N MET A 7 9.89 -2.16 -11.71
CA MET A 7 9.10 -2.08 -10.49
C MET A 7 9.77 -2.84 -9.33
N LEU A 8 10.28 -4.05 -9.60
CA LEU A 8 10.79 -4.98 -8.59
C LEU A 8 12.24 -4.74 -8.18
N ALA A 9 13.08 -4.25 -9.11
CA ALA A 9 14.52 -4.17 -8.86
C ALA A 9 14.98 -2.98 -8.01
N GLY A 10 14.14 -1.95 -7.86
CA GLY A 10 14.53 -0.70 -7.19
C GLY A 10 15.73 0.04 -7.84
N SER A 11 16.37 -0.55 -8.86
CA SER A 11 17.65 -0.09 -9.45
C SER A 11 17.62 -0.12 -10.99
N THR A 12 17.63 1.04 -11.61
CA THR A 12 17.70 1.17 -13.08
C THR A 12 18.99 0.60 -13.68
N PRO A 13 20.19 0.80 -13.10
CA PRO A 13 21.42 0.20 -13.63
C PRO A 13 21.39 -1.34 -13.64
N ALA A 14 20.83 -1.98 -12.61
CA ALA A 14 20.71 -3.43 -12.56
C ALA A 14 19.85 -3.98 -13.69
N ILE A 15 18.74 -3.29 -14.00
CA ILE A 15 17.83 -3.64 -15.11
C ILE A 15 18.52 -3.47 -16.47
N ALA A 16 19.20 -2.33 -16.67
CA ALA A 16 19.91 -2.08 -17.91
C ALA A 16 20.98 -3.16 -18.18
N ARG A 17 21.77 -3.50 -17.15
CA ARG A 17 22.74 -4.59 -17.23
C ARG A 17 22.07 -5.91 -17.58
N ALA A 18 21.03 -6.33 -16.86
CA ALA A 18 20.33 -7.58 -17.13
C ALA A 18 19.75 -7.63 -18.54
N ALA A 19 19.18 -6.53 -19.03
CA ALA A 19 18.65 -6.44 -20.38
C ALA A 19 19.72 -6.63 -21.46
N LEU A 20 20.91 -6.02 -21.26
CA LEU A 20 22.02 -6.07 -22.22
C LEU A 20 22.78 -7.40 -22.18
N THR A 21 22.89 -8.05 -21.03
CA THR A 21 23.72 -9.26 -20.89
C THR A 21 22.92 -10.56 -20.97
N GLY A 22 21.65 -10.57 -20.57
CA GLY A 22 20.83 -11.79 -20.51
C GLY A 22 19.45 -11.67 -21.14
N GLY A 23 19.09 -10.50 -21.69
CA GLY A 23 17.84 -10.27 -22.40
C GLY A 23 16.58 -10.53 -21.56
N LEU A 24 15.53 -11.04 -22.23
CA LEU A 24 14.23 -11.30 -21.57
C LEU A 24 14.31 -12.29 -20.39
N PRO A 25 15.06 -13.40 -20.44
CA PRO A 25 15.19 -14.31 -19.30
C PRO A 25 15.75 -13.64 -18.05
N ALA A 26 16.80 -12.83 -18.19
CA ALA A 26 17.40 -12.11 -17.05
C ALA A 26 16.44 -11.04 -16.49
N LEU A 27 15.64 -10.39 -17.33
CA LEU A 27 14.60 -9.47 -16.85
C LEU A 27 13.44 -10.19 -16.14
N ALA A 28 13.09 -11.39 -16.57
CA ALA A 28 12.05 -12.21 -15.94
C ALA A 28 12.48 -12.76 -14.56
N ALA A 29 13.79 -12.86 -14.31
CA ALA A 29 14.34 -13.33 -13.05
C ALA A 29 14.19 -12.34 -11.87
N PHE A 30 13.87 -11.06 -12.12
CA PHE A 30 13.61 -10.11 -11.05
C PHE A 30 12.34 -10.49 -10.28
N ASN A 31 12.49 -10.64 -8.98
CA ASN A 31 11.42 -10.99 -8.04
C ASN A 31 11.38 -10.02 -6.87
N LEU A 32 10.33 -10.11 -6.06
CA LEU A 32 10.24 -9.42 -4.78
C LEU A 32 11.41 -9.84 -3.89
N THR A 33 12.04 -8.87 -3.25
CA THR A 33 13.13 -9.09 -2.30
C THR A 33 12.83 -8.34 -1.02
N LEU A 34 12.86 -9.03 0.11
CA LEU A 34 12.73 -8.38 1.42
C LEU A 34 13.82 -7.32 1.60
N GLY A 35 13.44 -6.17 2.10
CA GLY A 35 14.34 -5.04 2.28
C GLY A 35 14.68 -4.23 1.02
N VAL A 36 14.06 -4.56 -0.13
CA VAL A 36 14.17 -3.79 -1.37
C VAL A 36 12.79 -3.23 -1.72
N GLY A 37 12.64 -1.91 -1.65
CA GLY A 37 11.37 -1.24 -1.93
C GLY A 37 10.91 -1.44 -3.38
N VAL A 38 9.61 -1.70 -3.55
CA VAL A 38 8.96 -1.90 -4.85
C VAL A 38 8.33 -0.57 -5.29
N ARG A 39 8.53 -0.17 -6.55
CA ARG A 39 7.95 1.07 -7.08
C ARG A 39 6.43 0.95 -7.14
N PRO A 40 5.67 1.90 -6.54
CA PRO A 40 4.23 1.87 -6.55
C PRO A 40 3.67 2.16 -7.95
N MET A 41 2.50 1.58 -8.24
CA MET A 41 1.71 1.99 -9.39
C MET A 41 0.79 3.15 -9.02
N LEU A 42 0.46 3.97 -10.03
CA LEU A 42 -0.47 5.09 -9.88
C LEU A 42 -1.84 4.70 -10.45
N ALA A 43 -2.90 5.03 -9.71
CA ALA A 43 -4.26 4.98 -10.23
C ALA A 43 -4.52 6.18 -11.16
N SER A 44 -5.39 5.98 -12.15
CA SER A 44 -5.92 7.07 -12.96
C SER A 44 -7.11 7.72 -12.25
N SER A 45 -7.30 9.02 -12.46
CA SER A 45 -8.48 9.72 -11.95
C SER A 45 -9.74 9.43 -12.77
N SER A 46 -10.90 9.53 -12.12
CA SER A 46 -12.21 9.51 -12.73
C SER A 46 -13.08 10.63 -12.15
N PRO A 47 -13.94 11.30 -12.94
CA PRO A 47 -14.80 12.38 -12.46
C PRO A 47 -15.84 11.90 -11.45
N THR A 48 -16.33 10.67 -11.60
CA THR A 48 -17.38 10.08 -10.77
C THR A 48 -17.04 8.66 -10.35
N VAL A 49 -17.63 8.21 -9.25
CA VAL A 49 -17.52 6.82 -8.78
C VAL A 49 -18.07 5.84 -9.82
N THR A 50 -19.20 6.18 -10.45
CA THR A 50 -19.82 5.36 -11.51
C THR A 50 -18.85 5.12 -12.68
N GLU A 51 -18.19 6.18 -13.15
CA GLU A 51 -17.19 6.03 -14.23
C GLU A 51 -15.96 5.21 -13.78
N ALA A 52 -15.56 5.33 -12.52
CA ALA A 52 -14.48 4.53 -11.97
C ALA A 52 -14.84 3.04 -11.96
N LEU A 53 -16.06 2.68 -11.53
CA LEU A 53 -16.56 1.31 -11.57
C LEU A 53 -16.55 0.75 -13.00
N LEU A 54 -17.10 1.50 -13.96
CA LEU A 54 -17.16 1.08 -15.36
C LEU A 54 -15.76 0.89 -15.99
N LYS A 55 -14.78 1.71 -15.59
CA LYS A 55 -13.39 1.55 -16.02
C LYS A 55 -12.72 0.34 -15.39
N ALA A 56 -12.98 0.08 -14.12
CA ALA A 56 -12.37 -1.04 -13.38
C ALA A 56 -12.97 -2.39 -13.81
N ALA A 57 -14.29 -2.44 -14.05
CA ALA A 57 -15.01 -3.65 -14.48
C ALA A 57 -16.04 -3.33 -15.57
N PRO A 58 -15.60 -3.25 -16.85
CA PRO A 58 -16.52 -3.00 -17.97
C PRO A 58 -17.60 -4.08 -18.16
N ASP A 59 -17.35 -5.26 -17.62
CA ASP A 59 -18.27 -6.42 -17.63
C ASP A 59 -19.31 -6.39 -16.50
N GLY A 60 -19.25 -5.36 -15.63
CA GLY A 60 -20.15 -5.20 -14.49
C GLY A 60 -19.83 -6.14 -13.31
N SER A 61 -18.67 -6.79 -13.29
CA SER A 61 -18.24 -7.61 -12.15
C SER A 61 -18.01 -6.71 -10.90
N PRO A 62 -18.15 -7.28 -9.67
CA PRO A 62 -17.86 -6.53 -8.46
C PRO A 62 -16.41 -6.07 -8.38
N VAL A 63 -16.20 -4.84 -7.95
CA VAL A 63 -14.88 -4.24 -7.72
C VAL A 63 -14.71 -3.82 -6.26
N ALA A 64 -13.46 -3.70 -5.82
CA ALA A 64 -13.15 -3.12 -4.53
C ALA A 64 -13.19 -1.60 -4.61
N VAL A 65 -13.90 -0.97 -3.69
CA VAL A 65 -13.92 0.47 -3.44
C VAL A 65 -13.31 0.69 -2.07
N GLU A 66 -12.20 1.40 -1.99
CA GLU A 66 -11.41 1.60 -0.78
C GLU A 66 -11.33 3.07 -0.39
N ALA A 67 -11.24 3.34 0.92
CA ALA A 67 -10.97 4.68 1.38
C ALA A 67 -9.63 5.19 0.81
N LYS A 68 -9.65 6.35 0.17
CA LYS A 68 -8.44 7.05 -0.25
C LYS A 68 -7.93 7.89 0.90
N LEU A 69 -6.94 7.37 1.56
CA LEU A 69 -6.29 8.01 2.70
C LEU A 69 -5.37 9.13 2.21
N ASP A 70 -5.32 10.23 2.94
CA ASP A 70 -4.42 11.36 2.68
C ASP A 70 -3.28 11.37 3.70
N GLY A 71 -2.37 10.43 3.54
CA GLY A 71 -1.24 10.21 4.45
C GLY A 71 0.09 10.08 3.72
N ILE A 72 0.98 9.31 4.31
CA ILE A 72 2.28 9.00 3.74
C ILE A 72 2.27 7.57 3.24
N ARG A 73 2.38 7.38 1.91
CA ARG A 73 2.51 6.05 1.32
C ARG A 73 3.66 5.31 1.95
N LEU A 74 3.34 4.14 2.44
CA LEU A 74 4.25 3.30 3.19
C LEU A 74 4.27 1.88 2.64
N GLN A 75 5.47 1.38 2.37
CA GLN A 75 5.69 -0.04 2.12
C GLN A 75 6.43 -0.63 3.32
N ALA A 76 5.83 -1.65 3.95
CA ALA A 76 6.40 -2.30 5.12
C ALA A 76 6.95 -3.68 4.75
N HIS A 77 8.22 -3.92 5.05
CA HIS A 77 8.90 -5.20 4.89
C HIS A 77 9.22 -5.76 6.28
N LYS A 78 8.72 -6.97 6.56
CA LYS A 78 9.01 -7.74 7.79
C LYS A 78 9.81 -8.98 7.42
N ASP A 79 10.88 -9.26 8.19
CA ASP A 79 11.67 -10.48 8.12
C ASP A 79 12.05 -10.89 9.54
N GLY A 80 11.34 -11.85 10.11
CA GLY A 80 11.39 -12.13 11.55
C GLY A 80 11.08 -10.88 12.36
N ASP A 81 11.99 -10.46 13.23
CA ASP A 81 11.88 -9.24 14.04
C ASP A 81 12.39 -7.99 13.32
N THR A 82 13.04 -8.17 12.18
CA THR A 82 13.54 -7.04 11.38
C THR A 82 12.40 -6.45 10.57
N VAL A 83 12.21 -5.13 10.71
CA VAL A 83 11.24 -4.37 9.92
C VAL A 83 11.96 -3.25 9.18
N ARG A 84 11.61 -3.05 7.92
CA ARG A 84 12.04 -1.90 7.11
C ARG A 84 10.83 -1.22 6.50
N LEU A 85 10.85 0.11 6.49
CA LEU A 85 9.76 0.95 6.01
C LEU A 85 10.27 1.84 4.88
N PHE A 86 9.55 1.85 3.76
CA PHE A 86 9.91 2.64 2.58
C PHE A 86 8.79 3.57 2.19
N THR A 87 9.14 4.81 1.84
CA THR A 87 8.19 5.79 1.28
C THR A 87 7.87 5.48 -0.20
N ARG A 88 6.98 6.28 -0.80
CA ARG A 88 6.68 6.26 -2.23
C ARG A 88 7.91 6.43 -3.12
N SER A 89 8.89 7.24 -2.67
CA SER A 89 10.17 7.46 -3.36
C SER A 89 11.20 6.38 -3.11
N LEU A 90 10.87 5.38 -2.28
CA LEU A 90 11.71 4.28 -1.82
C LEU A 90 12.80 4.71 -0.82
N ASP A 91 12.64 5.86 -0.19
CA ASP A 91 13.50 6.28 0.91
C ASP A 91 13.21 5.41 2.14
N ASP A 92 14.27 4.92 2.79
CA ASP A 92 14.16 4.19 4.05
C ASP A 92 13.83 5.15 5.20
N VAL A 93 12.66 4.98 5.80
CA VAL A 93 12.16 5.79 6.91
C VAL A 93 12.02 5.00 8.21
N THR A 94 12.59 3.80 8.28
CA THR A 94 12.47 2.87 9.42
C THR A 94 12.78 3.53 10.75
N GLY A 95 13.91 4.23 10.85
CA GLY A 95 14.33 4.88 12.09
C GLY A 95 13.49 6.12 12.47
N ARG A 96 12.58 6.55 11.59
CA ARG A 96 11.71 7.71 11.82
C ARG A 96 10.31 7.34 12.30
N LEU A 97 9.90 6.07 12.19
CA LEU A 97 8.54 5.58 12.44
C LEU A 97 8.53 4.36 13.38
N PRO A 98 9.09 4.47 14.60
CA PRO A 98 9.22 3.33 15.51
C PRO A 98 7.88 2.71 15.89
N GLU A 99 6.79 3.49 16.02
CA GLU A 99 5.46 2.97 16.32
C GLU A 99 4.90 2.10 15.19
N ILE A 100 5.20 2.43 13.93
CA ILE A 100 4.81 1.60 12.79
C ILE A 100 5.70 0.34 12.73
N VAL A 101 6.99 0.48 13.03
CA VAL A 101 7.91 -0.66 13.15
C VAL A 101 7.38 -1.66 14.17
N ASP A 102 6.93 -1.19 15.35
CA ASP A 102 6.40 -2.05 16.40
C ASP A 102 5.06 -2.70 16.00
N ALA A 103 4.17 -1.95 15.34
CA ALA A 103 2.93 -2.49 14.79
C ALA A 103 3.19 -3.61 13.77
N VAL A 104 4.11 -3.39 12.81
CA VAL A 104 4.47 -4.39 11.79
C VAL A 104 5.20 -5.59 12.42
N ARG A 105 6.10 -5.37 13.39
CA ARG A 105 6.79 -6.44 14.10
C ARG A 105 5.81 -7.36 14.83
N SER A 106 4.72 -6.82 15.38
CA SER A 106 3.70 -7.58 16.12
C SER A 106 2.82 -8.49 15.25
N LEU A 107 2.85 -8.34 13.91
CA LEU A 107 2.10 -9.20 13.00
C LEU A 107 2.53 -10.68 13.16
N ARG A 108 1.54 -11.59 13.15
CA ARG A 108 1.74 -13.03 13.40
C ARG A 108 2.29 -13.81 12.18
N VAL A 109 2.94 -13.13 11.25
CA VAL A 109 3.60 -13.73 10.08
C VAL A 109 5.11 -13.64 10.24
N THR A 110 5.84 -14.59 9.68
CA THR A 110 7.31 -14.61 9.73
C THR A 110 7.89 -13.55 8.81
N SER A 111 7.32 -13.41 7.61
CA SER A 111 7.77 -12.39 6.66
C SER A 111 6.61 -11.78 5.89
N ALA A 112 6.73 -10.50 5.54
CA ALA A 112 5.71 -9.80 4.76
C ALA A 112 6.30 -8.64 3.96
N ILE A 113 5.67 -8.36 2.80
CA ILE A 113 5.79 -7.09 2.08
C ILE A 113 4.38 -6.57 1.92
N LEU A 114 4.06 -5.49 2.64
CA LEU A 114 2.75 -4.88 2.69
C LEU A 114 2.81 -3.47 2.10
N ASP A 115 1.73 -3.05 1.44
CA ASP A 115 1.55 -1.71 0.91
C ASP A 115 0.40 -1.01 1.63
N GLY A 116 0.61 0.23 2.04
CA GLY A 116 -0.32 0.95 2.88
C GLY A 116 -0.06 2.45 2.92
N GLU A 117 -0.75 3.10 3.83
CA GLU A 117 -0.63 4.52 4.13
C GLU A 117 -0.41 4.70 5.62
N ALA A 118 0.41 5.67 6.02
CA ALA A 118 0.59 6.07 7.42
C ALA A 118 -0.14 7.39 7.68
N LEU A 119 -1.01 7.40 8.68
CA LEU A 119 -1.80 8.56 9.08
C LEU A 119 -1.63 8.86 10.56
N ALA A 120 -1.73 10.15 10.92
CA ALA A 120 -2.06 10.56 12.27
C ALA A 120 -3.58 10.75 12.40
N LEU A 121 -4.15 10.22 13.48
CA LEU A 121 -5.56 10.43 13.81
C LEU A 121 -5.67 11.30 15.06
N ASP A 122 -6.69 12.16 15.10
CA ASP A 122 -7.05 12.89 16.30
C ASP A 122 -7.81 11.98 17.31
N ALA A 123 -8.16 12.53 18.47
CA ALA A 123 -8.87 11.82 19.53
C ALA A 123 -10.29 11.37 19.10
N SER A 124 -10.85 11.91 18.03
CA SER A 124 -12.15 11.50 17.46
C SER A 124 -12.01 10.45 16.36
N GLY A 125 -10.77 10.06 15.99
CA GLY A 125 -10.48 9.11 14.92
C GLY A 125 -10.44 9.75 13.53
N ARG A 126 -10.47 11.08 13.41
CA ARG A 126 -10.35 11.77 12.13
C ARG A 126 -8.89 11.97 11.74
N PRO A 127 -8.57 11.86 10.43
CA PRO A 127 -7.21 12.11 9.95
C PRO A 127 -6.80 13.57 10.19
N HIS A 128 -5.57 13.77 10.66
CA HIS A 128 -4.91 15.08 10.61
C HIS A 128 -4.60 15.46 9.17
N ALA A 129 -4.44 16.76 8.91
CA ALA A 129 -4.03 17.24 7.59
C ALA A 129 -2.70 16.60 7.16
N PHE A 130 -2.57 16.33 5.85
CA PHE A 130 -1.35 15.74 5.27
C PHE A 130 -0.06 16.44 5.72
N GLN A 131 -0.07 17.77 5.79
CA GLN A 131 1.10 18.55 6.19
C GLN A 131 1.56 18.24 7.62
N ASP A 132 0.63 18.01 8.55
CA ASP A 132 0.93 17.67 9.94
C ASP A 132 1.49 16.24 10.04
N THR A 133 0.88 15.30 9.31
CA THR A 133 1.35 13.93 9.18
C THR A 133 2.75 13.87 8.57
N ALA A 134 2.99 14.61 7.48
CA ALA A 134 4.28 14.68 6.80
C ALA A 134 5.37 15.30 7.69
N SER A 135 5.04 16.38 8.41
CA SER A 135 5.95 17.03 9.35
C SER A 135 6.33 16.10 10.49
N SER A 136 5.38 15.33 11.03
CA SER A 136 5.64 14.33 12.07
C SER A 136 6.59 13.25 11.59
N SER A 137 6.46 12.78 10.34
CA SER A 137 7.35 11.75 9.77
C SER A 137 8.75 12.27 9.47
N ALA A 138 8.91 13.56 9.20
CA ALA A 138 10.20 14.17 8.91
C ALA A 138 11.00 14.51 10.17
N SER A 139 10.34 14.64 11.32
CA SER A 139 10.96 15.05 12.58
C SER A 139 11.89 13.97 13.14
N LYS A 140 13.08 14.40 13.61
CA LYS A 140 13.99 13.56 14.38
C LYS A 140 13.76 13.85 15.89
N GLY A 141 13.45 12.81 16.65
CA GLY A 141 13.19 12.92 18.10
C GLY A 141 11.71 12.81 18.44
N THR A 142 11.27 13.49 19.51
CA THR A 142 9.86 13.46 19.95
C THR A 142 8.97 14.07 18.87
N ARG A 143 8.05 13.28 18.32
CA ARG A 143 7.11 13.73 17.30
C ARG A 143 5.82 14.22 17.93
N PRO A 144 5.19 15.26 17.38
CA PRO A 144 3.93 15.77 17.90
C PRO A 144 2.77 14.79 17.74
N LEU A 145 2.81 13.91 16.70
CA LEU A 145 1.74 12.97 16.39
C LEU A 145 2.29 11.55 16.19
N ALA A 146 1.64 10.57 16.81
CA ALA A 146 1.87 9.16 16.53
C ALA A 146 1.18 8.76 15.21
N LEU A 147 1.90 7.99 14.36
CA LEU A 147 1.36 7.51 13.10
C LEU A 147 0.90 6.07 13.22
N THR A 148 -0.24 5.77 12.59
CA THR A 148 -0.81 4.43 12.49
C THR A 148 -0.72 3.95 11.04
N PRO A 149 -0.30 2.70 10.76
CA PRO A 149 -0.30 2.14 9.42
C PRO A 149 -1.70 1.64 9.04
N TRP A 150 -2.07 1.82 7.77
CA TRP A 150 -3.30 1.32 7.17
C TRP A 150 -2.95 0.60 5.88
N PHE A 151 -3.06 -0.73 5.87
CA PHE A 151 -2.67 -1.57 4.75
C PHE A 151 -3.86 -1.86 3.84
N PHE A 152 -3.61 -1.84 2.52
CA PHE A 152 -4.61 -2.13 1.49
C PHE A 152 -4.14 -3.22 0.51
N ASP A 153 -2.85 -3.58 0.49
CA ASP A 153 -2.35 -4.68 -0.34
C ASP A 153 -1.23 -5.48 0.35
N ALA A 154 -1.13 -6.76 -0.02
CA ALA A 154 -0.03 -7.63 0.36
C ALA A 154 0.68 -8.15 -0.90
N LEU A 155 1.97 -7.87 -1.02
CA LEU A 155 2.79 -8.28 -2.16
C LEU A 155 3.47 -9.63 -1.91
N ALA A 156 3.82 -9.92 -0.65
CA ALA A 156 4.33 -11.22 -0.22
C ALA A 156 3.97 -11.50 1.25
N ILE A 157 3.71 -12.76 1.59
CA ILE A 157 3.50 -13.26 2.95
C ILE A 157 4.23 -14.59 3.10
N ASP A 158 5.00 -14.76 4.17
CA ASP A 158 5.71 -15.99 4.57
C ASP A 158 6.48 -16.64 3.40
N GLY A 159 7.29 -15.84 2.71
CA GLY A 159 8.10 -16.25 1.58
C GLY A 159 7.34 -16.47 0.27
N ARG A 160 6.00 -16.38 0.28
CA ARG A 160 5.17 -16.54 -0.92
C ARG A 160 4.93 -15.18 -1.58
N SER A 161 5.35 -15.03 -2.84
CA SER A 161 4.99 -13.88 -3.67
C SER A 161 3.51 -13.93 -4.05
N LEU A 162 2.81 -12.81 -3.90
CA LEU A 162 1.40 -12.66 -4.20
C LEU A 162 1.14 -11.74 -5.40
N ILE A 163 2.17 -11.08 -5.95
CA ILE A 163 2.02 -10.02 -6.97
C ILE A 163 1.37 -10.48 -8.28
N ASP A 164 1.40 -11.78 -8.55
CA ASP A 164 0.78 -12.35 -9.75
C ASP A 164 -0.65 -12.87 -9.48
N LEU A 165 -1.13 -12.78 -8.23
CA LEU A 165 -2.50 -13.11 -7.87
C LEU A 165 -3.45 -11.94 -8.18
N PRO A 166 -4.73 -12.22 -8.45
CA PRO A 166 -5.77 -11.21 -8.47
C PRO A 166 -5.83 -10.46 -7.14
N LEU A 167 -6.30 -9.19 -7.17
CA LEU A 167 -6.44 -8.38 -5.96
C LEU A 167 -7.23 -9.09 -4.85
N SER A 168 -8.29 -9.82 -5.19
CA SER A 168 -9.09 -10.59 -4.22
C SER A 168 -8.26 -11.62 -3.46
N GLY A 169 -7.34 -12.32 -4.14
CA GLY A 169 -6.43 -13.29 -3.53
C GLY A 169 -5.38 -12.63 -2.64
N ARG A 170 -4.83 -11.49 -3.06
CA ARG A 170 -3.88 -10.70 -2.26
C ARG A 170 -4.55 -10.13 -1.02
N TYR A 171 -5.76 -9.60 -1.17
CA TYR A 171 -6.54 -9.08 -0.05
C TYR A 171 -6.92 -10.15 0.96
N SER A 172 -7.31 -11.36 0.52
CA SER A 172 -7.55 -12.48 1.42
C SER A 172 -6.33 -12.83 2.27
N ALA A 173 -5.14 -12.80 1.66
CA ALA A 173 -3.88 -13.00 2.39
C ALA A 173 -3.58 -11.83 3.35
N LEU A 174 -3.86 -10.59 2.95
CA LEU A 174 -3.73 -9.41 3.79
C LEU A 174 -4.59 -9.51 5.05
N VAL A 175 -5.89 -9.80 4.90
CA VAL A 175 -6.83 -9.93 6.04
C VAL A 175 -6.45 -11.06 6.99
N ALA A 176 -5.85 -12.13 6.47
CA ALA A 176 -5.37 -13.23 7.32
C ALA A 176 -4.12 -12.87 8.13
N ALA A 177 -3.30 -11.93 7.63
CA ALA A 177 -2.01 -11.56 8.20
C ALA A 177 -2.06 -10.30 9.09
N VAL A 178 -3.01 -9.40 8.83
CA VAL A 178 -3.06 -8.04 9.42
C VAL A 178 -4.33 -7.87 10.25
N PRO A 179 -4.22 -7.37 11.50
CA PRO A 179 -5.40 -7.06 12.32
C PRO A 179 -6.35 -6.07 11.63
N PRO A 180 -7.68 -6.20 11.83
CA PRO A 180 -8.67 -5.29 11.22
C PRO A 180 -8.42 -3.81 11.48
N ALA A 181 -7.82 -3.46 12.64
CA ALA A 181 -7.50 -2.08 13.00
C ALA A 181 -6.43 -1.43 12.09
N PHE A 182 -5.70 -2.22 11.31
CA PHE A 182 -4.69 -1.75 10.36
C PHE A 182 -5.09 -1.99 8.89
N LEU A 183 -6.35 -2.30 8.63
CA LEU A 183 -6.87 -2.47 7.27
C LEU A 183 -7.63 -1.24 6.81
N VAL A 184 -7.41 -0.84 5.57
CA VAL A 184 -8.18 0.23 4.93
C VAL A 184 -9.64 -0.20 4.79
N GLU A 185 -10.55 0.74 5.04
CA GLU A 185 -11.99 0.51 4.86
C GLU A 185 -12.30 0.20 3.40
N ARG A 186 -13.06 -0.88 3.17
CA ARG A 186 -13.32 -1.44 1.84
C ARG A 186 -14.77 -1.92 1.69
N LEU A 187 -15.34 -1.59 0.54
CA LEU A 187 -16.59 -2.17 0.04
C LEU A 187 -16.30 -2.93 -1.26
N VAL A 188 -16.86 -4.12 -1.44
CA VAL A 188 -16.83 -4.85 -2.71
C VAL A 188 -18.23 -4.82 -3.30
N THR A 189 -18.39 -4.19 -4.46
CA THR A 189 -19.71 -4.00 -5.08
C THR A 189 -19.62 -3.78 -6.59
N SER A 190 -20.69 -4.10 -7.30
CA SER A 190 -20.95 -3.66 -8.68
C SER A 190 -22.07 -2.58 -8.73
N ASP A 191 -22.69 -2.28 -7.58
CA ASP A 191 -23.76 -1.29 -7.48
C ASP A 191 -23.17 0.12 -7.32
N ALA A 192 -23.40 0.97 -8.32
CA ALA A 192 -22.94 2.35 -8.33
C ALA A 192 -23.53 3.20 -7.18
N ALA A 193 -24.79 2.94 -6.78
CA ALA A 193 -25.42 3.68 -5.69
C ALA A 193 -24.80 3.32 -4.34
N ALA A 194 -24.49 2.03 -4.10
CA ALA A 194 -23.80 1.58 -2.91
C ALA A 194 -22.35 2.13 -2.85
N ALA A 195 -21.65 2.12 -3.98
CA ALA A 195 -20.30 2.68 -4.08
C ALA A 195 -20.27 4.20 -3.82
N ASP A 196 -21.25 4.94 -4.35
CA ASP A 196 -21.37 6.37 -4.14
C ASP A 196 -21.75 6.71 -2.68
N ALA A 197 -22.62 5.91 -2.04
CA ALA A 197 -22.93 6.04 -0.63
C ALA A 197 -21.70 5.78 0.24
N PHE A 198 -20.91 4.77 -0.08
CA PHE A 198 -19.63 4.49 0.59
C PHE A 198 -18.65 5.65 0.42
N ALA A 199 -18.48 6.19 -0.80
CA ALA A 199 -17.61 7.34 -1.05
C ALA A 199 -18.01 8.56 -0.23
N ARG A 200 -19.32 8.85 -0.11
CA ARG A 200 -19.82 9.93 0.76
C ARG A 200 -19.51 9.68 2.24
N SER A 201 -19.61 8.44 2.71
CA SER A 201 -19.28 8.13 4.11
C SER A 201 -17.80 8.34 4.39
N ILE A 202 -16.91 7.96 3.47
CA ILE A 202 -15.47 8.16 3.57
C ILE A 202 -15.10 9.66 3.57
N LEU A 203 -15.73 10.46 2.71
CA LEU A 203 -15.57 11.91 2.72
C LEU A 203 -16.06 12.55 4.04
N ALA A 204 -17.17 12.07 4.60
CA ALA A 204 -17.70 12.56 5.88
C ALA A 204 -16.78 12.24 7.07
N GLN A 205 -15.97 11.19 6.98
CA GLN A 205 -14.92 10.84 7.95
C GLN A 205 -13.67 11.74 7.82
N GLY A 206 -13.57 12.55 6.75
CA GLY A 206 -12.46 13.47 6.51
C GLY A 206 -11.35 12.91 5.62
N HIS A 207 -11.57 11.76 4.98
CA HIS A 207 -10.65 11.21 3.98
C HIS A 207 -10.79 11.90 2.61
N GLU A 208 -9.82 11.69 1.71
CA GLU A 208 -9.73 12.39 0.42
C GLU A 208 -10.79 11.94 -0.59
N GLY A 209 -11.33 10.74 -0.43
CA GLY A 209 -12.27 10.11 -1.34
C GLY A 209 -12.10 8.60 -1.38
N VAL A 210 -12.25 7.99 -2.58
CA VAL A 210 -12.13 6.54 -2.75
C VAL A 210 -11.22 6.17 -3.91
N VAL A 211 -10.67 4.97 -3.84
CA VAL A 211 -9.97 4.26 -4.93
C VAL A 211 -10.81 3.06 -5.34
N VAL A 212 -10.95 2.84 -6.64
CA VAL A 212 -11.70 1.73 -7.23
C VAL A 212 -10.75 0.85 -8.04
#